data_93f6e39cfb2dce33f4e4d0053f8a3441
#
_entry.id   93f6e39cfb2dce33f4e4d0053f8a3441
#
_cell.length_a   1.000
_cell.length_b   1.000
_cell.length_c   1.000
_cell.angle_alpha   90.00
_cell.angle_beta   90.00
_cell.angle_gamma   90.00
#
_symmetry.space_group_name_H-M   'P 1'
#
loop_
_entity.id
_entity.type
_entity.pdbx_description
1 polymer ?
#
loop_
_entity_poly.entity_id
_entity_poly.type
_entity_poly.pdbx_seq_one_letter_code
_entity_poly.pdbx_strand_id
1 'polypeptide(L)'
;MLLLPEVKEFRDMKEKDLPIDLTKHKAYSKNAQKCVQKLLKRYYDEKTAARLWEKVQLQYCEYLKDEPALKDLKITASIYDPILIFAWYAVIPEKPALEEVQQDIYQSFFGSFELMGKVFDLNRKPDNKLASKIFRKANDIRVEEIKRFPESFRMGSCSYDKETGIIRYSFTQCPNAEFARRHHMEDVLPVLCNCDHLAMQAIHASLIREGTCVTSDCCDYCIVGDKNPMAAEYELVTAENGLLRSVRKGSR
;
A
#
# COMPACT_ATOMS: atom_id res chain seq x y z
N MET A 1 -16.95 13.19 -28.67
CA MET A 1 -15.96 12.15 -29.06
C MET A 1 -14.63 12.87 -29.27
N LEU A 2 -13.90 13.11 -28.20
CA LEU A 2 -12.56 13.70 -28.27
C LEU A 2 -11.60 12.60 -28.73
N LEU A 3 -11.03 12.78 -29.91
CA LEU A 3 -9.94 11.95 -30.42
C LEU A 3 -8.74 12.14 -29.49
N LEU A 4 -8.40 11.12 -28.72
CA LEU A 4 -7.16 11.06 -27.96
C LEU A 4 -5.98 11.16 -28.94
N PRO A 5 -4.95 11.95 -28.64
CA PRO A 5 -3.76 12.03 -29.48
C PRO A 5 -3.12 10.63 -29.59
N GLU A 6 -2.54 10.39 -30.73
CA GLU A 6 -2.15 9.11 -31.29
C GLU A 6 -1.39 8.19 -30.32
N VAL A 7 -1.96 7.01 -30.10
CA VAL A 7 -1.44 5.84 -29.37
C VAL A 7 -0.04 5.38 -29.88
N LYS A 8 0.45 5.94 -30.99
CA LYS A 8 1.72 5.54 -31.63
C LYS A 8 2.96 5.98 -30.86
N GLU A 9 2.93 7.09 -30.13
CA GLU A 9 4.10 7.62 -29.40
C GLU A 9 4.47 6.82 -28.15
N PHE A 10 3.52 6.06 -27.59
CA PHE A 10 3.77 5.31 -26.34
C PHE A 10 4.46 3.95 -26.55
N ARG A 11 4.47 3.39 -27.75
CA ARG A 11 5.03 2.05 -28.01
C ARG A 11 6.52 1.92 -27.73
N ASP A 12 7.28 3.00 -27.86
CA ASP A 12 8.74 3.04 -27.72
C ASP A 12 9.21 3.85 -26.50
N MET A 13 8.28 4.39 -25.71
CA MET A 13 8.64 5.19 -24.55
C MET A 13 9.11 4.29 -23.40
N LYS A 14 10.33 4.51 -22.96
CA LYS A 14 10.82 3.96 -21.69
C LYS A 14 10.06 4.64 -20.55
N GLU A 15 9.87 3.96 -19.41
CA GLU A 15 9.22 4.53 -18.21
C GLU A 15 9.67 5.96 -17.84
N LYS A 16 10.92 6.30 -18.18
CA LYS A 16 11.50 7.62 -17.95
C LYS A 16 11.03 8.69 -18.95
N ASP A 17 10.36 8.29 -20.03
CA ASP A 17 9.93 9.14 -21.12
C ASP A 17 8.40 9.34 -21.14
N LEU A 18 7.71 9.04 -20.04
CA LEU A 18 6.27 9.30 -19.90
C LEU A 18 5.98 10.81 -20.06
N PRO A 19 4.87 11.20 -20.74
CA PRO A 19 4.61 12.58 -21.18
C PRO A 19 4.14 13.51 -20.05
N ILE A 20 4.42 13.16 -18.82
CA ILE A 20 4.22 14.04 -17.69
C ILE A 20 5.55 14.72 -17.41
N ASP A 21 5.46 15.87 -16.82
CA ASP A 21 6.58 16.51 -16.15
C ASP A 21 7.02 15.65 -14.95
N LEU A 22 7.64 14.49 -15.25
CA LEU A 22 8.26 13.60 -14.26
C LEU A 22 9.40 14.27 -13.50
N THR A 23 9.72 15.52 -13.83
CA THR A 23 10.59 16.33 -12.97
C THR A 23 9.98 16.50 -11.58
N LYS A 24 8.64 16.45 -11.47
CA LYS A 24 7.89 16.60 -10.22
C LYS A 24 7.53 15.29 -9.56
N HIS A 25 7.30 14.23 -10.32
CA HIS A 25 6.81 12.95 -9.82
C HIS A 25 7.82 11.83 -10.03
N LYS A 26 7.76 10.81 -9.19
CA LYS A 26 8.51 9.57 -9.35
C LYS A 26 7.69 8.58 -10.19
N ALA A 27 8.34 7.86 -11.10
CA ALA A 27 7.70 6.73 -11.75
C ALA A 27 7.43 5.58 -10.75
N TYR A 28 6.44 4.74 -11.06
CA TYR A 28 6.17 3.51 -10.33
C TYR A 28 7.37 2.54 -10.38
N SER A 29 7.43 1.62 -9.44
CA SER A 29 8.49 0.62 -9.38
C SER A 29 8.34 -0.47 -10.45
N LYS A 30 9.45 -1.14 -10.79
CA LYS A 30 9.43 -2.31 -11.66
C LYS A 30 8.59 -3.47 -11.10
N ASN A 31 8.46 -3.56 -9.78
CA ASN A 31 7.64 -4.58 -9.13
C ASN A 31 6.15 -4.29 -9.34
N ALA A 32 5.72 -3.06 -9.15
CA ALA A 32 4.34 -2.65 -9.44
C ALA A 32 4.00 -2.85 -10.92
N GLN A 33 4.90 -2.47 -11.83
CA GLN A 33 4.75 -2.71 -13.27
C GLN A 33 4.54 -4.20 -13.58
N LYS A 34 5.44 -5.06 -13.08
CA LYS A 34 5.34 -6.52 -13.29
C LYS A 34 4.06 -7.10 -12.73
N CYS A 35 3.61 -6.60 -11.57
CA CYS A 35 2.35 -7.00 -10.96
C CYS A 35 1.18 -6.73 -11.91
N VAL A 36 1.02 -5.48 -12.35
CA VAL A 36 -0.07 -5.08 -13.22
C VAL A 36 -0.03 -5.81 -14.57
N GLN A 37 1.16 -5.95 -15.18
CA GLN A 37 1.32 -6.71 -16.42
C GLN A 37 0.97 -8.19 -16.25
N LYS A 38 1.31 -8.80 -15.09
CA LYS A 38 0.91 -10.18 -14.76
C LYS A 38 -0.60 -10.31 -14.63
N LEU A 39 -1.24 -9.37 -13.93
CA LEU A 39 -2.70 -9.34 -13.79
C LEU A 39 -3.40 -9.19 -15.15
N LEU A 40 -2.93 -8.29 -16.00
CA LEU A 40 -3.47 -8.14 -17.36
C LEU A 40 -3.37 -9.43 -18.18
N LYS A 41 -2.22 -10.11 -18.14
CA LYS A 41 -2.01 -11.38 -18.86
C LYS A 41 -2.81 -12.56 -18.28
N ARG A 42 -3.26 -12.48 -17.04
CA ARG A 42 -4.12 -13.51 -16.42
C ARG A 42 -5.55 -13.48 -16.98
N TYR A 43 -6.07 -12.27 -17.20
CA TYR A 43 -7.48 -12.07 -17.54
C TYR A 43 -7.71 -11.78 -19.04
N TYR A 44 -6.67 -11.44 -19.80
CA TYR A 44 -6.79 -11.02 -21.20
C TYR A 44 -5.74 -11.70 -22.08
N ASP A 45 -6.08 -11.88 -23.37
CA ASP A 45 -5.12 -12.29 -24.37
C ASP A 45 -3.97 -11.28 -24.53
N GLU A 46 -2.87 -11.70 -25.15
CA GLU A 46 -1.63 -10.89 -25.22
C GLU A 46 -1.86 -9.53 -25.91
N LYS A 47 -2.64 -9.48 -26.98
CA LYS A 47 -2.93 -8.24 -27.72
C LYS A 47 -3.79 -7.29 -26.89
N THR A 48 -4.79 -7.80 -26.22
CA THR A 48 -5.68 -7.03 -25.34
C THR A 48 -4.90 -6.55 -24.10
N ALA A 49 -4.08 -7.41 -23.50
CA ALA A 49 -3.25 -7.05 -22.36
C ALA A 49 -2.27 -5.92 -22.70
N ALA A 50 -1.61 -5.98 -23.86
CA ALA A 50 -0.73 -4.91 -24.32
C ALA A 50 -1.46 -3.57 -24.48
N ARG A 51 -2.64 -3.59 -25.12
CA ARG A 51 -3.47 -2.38 -25.30
C ARG A 51 -3.97 -1.82 -23.97
N LEU A 52 -4.35 -2.69 -23.03
CA LEU A 52 -4.77 -2.26 -21.71
C LEU A 52 -3.60 -1.68 -20.91
N TRP A 53 -2.40 -2.25 -21.05
CA TRP A 53 -1.21 -1.68 -20.42
C TRP A 53 -0.93 -0.24 -20.88
N GLU A 54 -1.04 0.06 -22.17
CA GLU A 54 -0.95 1.43 -22.69
C GLU A 54 -1.98 2.35 -22.03
N LYS A 55 -3.23 1.88 -21.89
CA LYS A 55 -4.28 2.65 -21.19
C LYS A 55 -3.98 2.88 -19.72
N VAL A 56 -3.41 1.86 -19.02
CA VAL A 56 -2.99 2.00 -17.61
C VAL A 56 -1.95 3.10 -17.46
N GLN A 57 -0.96 3.13 -18.38
CA GLN A 57 0.08 4.16 -18.34
C GLN A 57 -0.49 5.56 -18.58
N LEU A 58 -1.42 5.70 -19.53
CA LEU A 58 -2.13 6.97 -19.76
C LEU A 58 -2.93 7.41 -18.53
N GLN A 59 -3.72 6.50 -17.95
CA GLN A 59 -4.51 6.79 -16.76
C GLN A 59 -3.64 7.15 -15.55
N TYR A 60 -2.51 6.46 -15.39
CA TYR A 60 -1.52 6.80 -14.38
C TYR A 60 -1.02 8.24 -14.55
N CYS A 61 -0.71 8.63 -15.80
CA CYS A 61 -0.28 9.97 -16.14
C CYS A 61 -1.37 11.01 -15.83
N GLU A 62 -2.63 10.73 -16.17
CA GLU A 62 -3.74 11.64 -15.84
C GLU A 62 -3.87 11.83 -14.32
N TYR A 63 -3.79 10.76 -13.55
CA TYR A 63 -3.85 10.85 -12.10
C TYR A 63 -2.72 11.68 -11.49
N LEU A 64 -1.51 11.63 -12.06
CA LEU A 64 -0.39 12.41 -11.52
C LEU A 64 -0.49 13.92 -11.78
N LYS A 65 -1.35 14.38 -12.67
CA LYS A 65 -1.51 15.82 -12.95
C LYS A 65 -1.97 16.60 -11.72
N ASP A 66 -2.87 15.97 -10.95
CA ASP A 66 -3.51 16.60 -9.79
C ASP A 66 -2.93 16.11 -8.45
N GLU A 67 -1.90 15.26 -8.51
CA GLU A 67 -1.30 14.70 -7.30
C GLU A 67 -0.10 15.51 -6.80
N PRO A 68 0.11 15.56 -5.47
CA PRO A 68 1.28 16.20 -4.90
C PRO A 68 2.60 15.57 -5.37
N ALA A 69 3.61 16.39 -5.62
CA ALA A 69 4.93 15.94 -6.04
C ALA A 69 5.74 15.41 -4.85
N LEU A 70 5.68 14.11 -4.60
CA LEU A 70 6.31 13.45 -3.45
C LEU A 70 7.58 12.67 -3.81
N LYS A 71 8.18 12.86 -5.00
CA LYS A 71 9.30 12.04 -5.51
C LYS A 71 10.56 12.06 -4.63
N ASP A 72 10.78 13.17 -3.94
CA ASP A 72 11.98 13.37 -3.13
C ASP A 72 11.86 12.77 -1.72
N LEU A 73 10.72 12.16 -1.39
CA LEU A 73 10.51 11.51 -0.11
C LEU A 73 11.26 10.17 -0.04
N LYS A 74 11.91 9.91 1.09
CA LYS A 74 12.68 8.69 1.30
C LYS A 74 11.79 7.46 1.54
N ILE A 75 10.75 7.63 2.37
CA ILE A 75 9.88 6.52 2.79
C ILE A 75 8.50 6.59 2.12
N THR A 76 7.97 7.79 1.91
CA THR A 76 6.57 7.98 1.54
C THR A 76 6.32 8.14 0.05
N ALA A 77 7.37 8.10 -0.77
CA ALA A 77 7.24 8.04 -2.24
C ALA A 77 6.51 6.78 -2.74
N SER A 78 6.16 5.85 -1.86
CA SER A 78 5.40 4.62 -2.16
C SER A 78 3.97 4.86 -2.65
N ILE A 79 3.46 6.09 -2.61
CA ILE A 79 2.16 6.44 -3.21
C ILE A 79 2.11 6.16 -4.71
N TYR A 80 3.24 6.24 -5.42
CA TYR A 80 3.27 6.07 -6.87
C TYR A 80 2.96 4.64 -7.33
N ASP A 81 3.33 3.63 -6.55
CA ASP A 81 2.98 2.25 -6.84
C ASP A 81 1.47 1.97 -6.62
N PRO A 82 0.85 2.39 -5.52
CA PRO A 82 -0.61 2.39 -5.36
C PRO A 82 -1.38 3.09 -6.49
N ILE A 83 -0.93 4.26 -6.94
CA ILE A 83 -1.57 4.98 -8.07
C ILE A 83 -1.59 4.11 -9.33
N LEU A 84 -0.54 3.31 -9.60
CA LEU A 84 -0.54 2.39 -10.72
C LEU A 84 -1.60 1.28 -10.58
N ILE A 85 -1.82 0.77 -9.36
CA ILE A 85 -2.89 -0.21 -9.09
C ILE A 85 -4.26 0.42 -9.30
N PHE A 86 -4.48 1.65 -8.82
CA PHE A 86 -5.72 2.38 -9.09
C PHE A 86 -5.93 2.62 -10.59
N ALA A 87 -4.88 3.01 -11.33
CA ALA A 87 -4.95 3.21 -12.78
C ALA A 87 -5.29 1.91 -13.52
N TRP A 88 -4.70 0.78 -13.11
CA TRP A 88 -5.05 -0.54 -13.64
C TRP A 88 -6.54 -0.84 -13.42
N TYR A 89 -7.00 -0.72 -12.19
CA TYR A 89 -8.39 -1.02 -11.84
C TYR A 89 -9.37 -0.11 -12.58
N ALA A 90 -9.04 1.17 -12.76
CA ALA A 90 -9.88 2.12 -13.48
C ALA A 90 -10.12 1.73 -14.94
N VAL A 91 -9.10 1.20 -15.65
CA VAL A 91 -9.17 0.98 -17.12
C VAL A 91 -9.61 -0.42 -17.54
N ILE A 92 -9.55 -1.42 -16.66
CA ILE A 92 -9.98 -2.77 -17.02
C ILE A 92 -11.50 -2.82 -17.17
N PRO A 93 -12.04 -3.45 -18.24
CA PRO A 93 -13.48 -3.48 -18.48
C PRO A 93 -14.23 -4.37 -17.49
N GLU A 94 -13.67 -5.53 -17.16
CA GLU A 94 -14.22 -6.47 -16.19
C GLU A 94 -13.40 -6.43 -14.92
N LYS A 95 -14.06 -6.13 -13.80
CA LYS A 95 -13.40 -6.01 -12.48
C LYS A 95 -13.30 -7.40 -11.84
N PRO A 96 -12.08 -7.93 -11.61
CA PRO A 96 -11.93 -9.14 -10.82
C PRO A 96 -12.33 -8.87 -9.36
N ALA A 97 -12.70 -9.93 -8.65
CA ALA A 97 -12.83 -9.83 -7.20
C ALA A 97 -11.49 -9.45 -6.59
N LEU A 98 -11.49 -8.48 -5.68
CA LEU A 98 -10.22 -7.94 -5.13
C LEU A 98 -9.45 -8.98 -4.34
N GLU A 99 -10.14 -9.94 -3.74
CA GLU A 99 -9.56 -11.09 -3.04
C GLU A 99 -8.71 -11.97 -3.96
N GLU A 100 -9.11 -12.11 -5.23
CA GLU A 100 -8.38 -12.93 -6.23
C GLU A 100 -7.03 -12.31 -6.60
N VAL A 101 -6.93 -10.99 -6.55
CA VAL A 101 -5.72 -10.25 -6.91
C VAL A 101 -4.88 -9.85 -5.69
N GLN A 102 -5.43 -9.98 -4.49
CA GLN A 102 -4.79 -9.60 -3.22
C GLN A 102 -3.40 -10.21 -3.08
N GLN A 103 -3.26 -11.52 -3.37
CA GLN A 103 -1.99 -12.22 -3.22
C GLN A 103 -0.93 -11.72 -4.21
N ASP A 104 -1.29 -11.40 -5.45
CA ASP A 104 -0.33 -10.88 -6.44
C ASP A 104 0.18 -9.51 -6.05
N ILE A 105 -0.72 -8.66 -5.54
CA ILE A 105 -0.36 -7.32 -5.06
C ILE A 105 0.52 -7.43 -3.82
N TYR A 106 0.14 -8.27 -2.84
CA TYR A 106 0.96 -8.55 -1.67
C TYR A 106 2.38 -9.01 -2.07
N GLN A 107 2.49 -10.01 -2.94
CA GLN A 107 3.79 -10.52 -3.40
C GLN A 107 4.65 -9.43 -4.07
N SER A 108 4.04 -8.52 -4.79
CA SER A 108 4.75 -7.45 -5.49
C SER A 108 5.29 -6.37 -4.55
N PHE A 109 4.56 -6.03 -3.50
CA PHE A 109 4.92 -4.97 -2.57
C PHE A 109 5.61 -5.48 -1.31
N PHE A 110 5.24 -6.67 -0.84
CA PHE A 110 5.64 -7.20 0.48
C PHE A 110 6.25 -8.61 0.41
N GLY A 111 6.43 -9.20 -0.76
CA GLY A 111 6.95 -10.57 -0.88
C GLY A 111 8.33 -10.79 -0.24
N SER A 112 9.11 -9.72 -0.05
CA SER A 112 10.38 -9.80 0.70
C SER A 112 10.18 -10.14 2.19
N PHE A 113 8.99 -9.89 2.77
CA PHE A 113 8.68 -10.24 4.14
C PHE A 113 8.65 -11.75 4.35
N GLU A 114 8.24 -12.54 3.35
CA GLU A 114 8.29 -14.00 3.43
C GLU A 114 9.72 -14.54 3.54
N LEU A 115 10.66 -13.93 2.80
CA LEU A 115 12.07 -14.29 2.94
C LEU A 115 12.64 -13.82 4.29
N MET A 116 12.26 -12.65 4.72
CA MET A 116 12.64 -12.10 6.01
C MET A 116 12.14 -12.97 7.16
N GLY A 117 10.90 -13.45 7.10
CA GLY A 117 10.30 -14.31 8.12
C GLY A 117 11.00 -15.65 8.34
N LYS A 118 11.84 -16.12 7.38
CA LYS A 118 12.65 -17.33 7.58
C LYS A 118 13.78 -17.12 8.62
N VAL A 119 14.20 -15.90 8.86
CA VAL A 119 15.31 -15.56 9.75
C VAL A 119 14.92 -14.59 10.86
N PHE A 120 13.83 -13.87 10.69
CA PHE A 120 13.31 -12.84 11.58
C PHE A 120 11.96 -13.26 12.18
N ASP A 121 11.86 -13.26 13.51
CA ASP A 121 10.66 -13.70 14.24
C ASP A 121 10.35 -12.68 15.35
N LEU A 122 9.22 -11.99 15.24
CA LEU A 122 8.86 -10.92 16.16
C LEU A 122 8.57 -11.42 17.60
N ASN A 123 8.43 -12.71 17.82
CA ASN A 123 8.35 -13.31 19.16
C ASN A 123 9.71 -13.32 19.87
N ARG A 124 10.82 -13.21 19.15
CA ARG A 124 12.16 -13.17 19.72
C ARG A 124 12.51 -11.76 20.16
N LYS A 125 12.92 -11.61 21.43
CA LYS A 125 13.27 -10.29 22.01
C LYS A 125 14.27 -9.47 21.17
N PRO A 126 15.37 -10.05 20.61
CA PRO A 126 16.30 -9.29 19.77
C PRO A 126 15.64 -8.73 18.51
N ASP A 127 14.83 -9.53 17.82
CA ASP A 127 14.17 -9.15 16.58
C ASP A 127 13.09 -8.10 16.83
N ASN A 128 12.30 -8.27 17.89
CA ASN A 128 11.32 -7.31 18.35
C ASN A 128 11.96 -5.94 18.68
N LYS A 129 13.09 -5.95 19.40
CA LYS A 129 13.87 -4.74 19.69
C LYS A 129 14.43 -4.10 18.42
N LEU A 130 14.85 -4.91 17.43
CA LEU A 130 15.32 -4.40 16.14
C LEU A 130 14.15 -3.77 15.35
N ALA A 131 13.00 -4.45 15.29
CA ALA A 131 11.78 -3.91 14.66
C ALA A 131 11.39 -2.56 15.29
N SER A 132 11.36 -2.45 16.62
CA SER A 132 11.02 -1.19 17.30
C SER A 132 11.94 -0.03 16.91
N LYS A 133 13.24 -0.30 16.71
CA LYS A 133 14.20 0.72 16.25
C LYS A 133 13.93 1.13 14.80
N ILE A 134 13.58 0.16 13.94
CA ILE A 134 13.23 0.43 12.52
C ILE A 134 11.99 1.31 12.46
N PHE A 135 10.92 0.94 13.19
CA PHE A 135 9.68 1.73 13.23
C PHE A 135 9.90 3.14 13.78
N ARG A 136 10.71 3.29 14.84
CA ARG A 136 11.05 4.61 15.37
C ARG A 136 11.79 5.45 14.34
N LYS A 137 12.83 4.89 13.70
CA LYS A 137 13.57 5.60 12.64
C LYS A 137 12.67 6.00 11.48
N ALA A 138 11.76 5.12 11.07
CA ALA A 138 10.78 5.42 10.04
C ALA A 138 9.83 6.55 10.46
N ASN A 139 9.39 6.56 11.73
CA ASN A 139 8.60 7.64 12.31
C ASN A 139 9.37 8.98 12.24
N ASP A 140 10.62 9.01 12.69
CA ASP A 140 11.43 10.22 12.71
C ASP A 140 11.61 10.81 11.31
N ILE A 141 11.84 9.96 10.30
CA ILE A 141 11.93 10.40 8.91
C ILE A 141 10.60 11.00 8.44
N ARG A 142 9.45 10.36 8.74
CA ARG A 142 8.14 10.88 8.32
C ARG A 142 7.79 12.20 9.01
N VAL A 143 8.14 12.35 10.28
CA VAL A 143 7.96 13.63 11.01
C VAL A 143 8.74 14.76 10.34
N GLU A 144 9.92 14.49 9.79
CA GLU A 144 10.68 15.50 9.04
C GLU A 144 10.11 15.70 7.62
N GLU A 145 9.69 14.63 6.95
CA GLU A 145 9.11 14.72 5.60
C GLU A 145 7.82 15.53 5.56
N ILE A 146 6.95 15.40 6.57
CA ILE A 146 5.66 16.12 6.62
C ILE A 146 5.85 17.65 6.74
N LYS A 147 6.95 18.10 7.33
CA LYS A 147 7.27 19.55 7.40
C LYS A 147 7.50 20.14 6.02
N ARG A 148 8.06 19.35 5.11
CA ARG A 148 8.36 19.76 3.73
C ARG A 148 7.23 19.44 2.76
N PHE A 149 6.50 18.34 3.02
CA PHE A 149 5.43 17.84 2.16
C PHE A 149 4.19 17.54 3.02
N PRO A 150 3.34 18.56 3.27
CA PRO A 150 2.16 18.43 4.14
C PRO A 150 1.16 17.34 3.70
N GLU A 151 1.17 16.96 2.42
CA GLU A 151 0.29 15.95 1.82
C GLU A 151 0.78 14.51 2.06
N SER A 152 1.99 14.33 2.61
CA SER A 152 2.56 13.01 2.87
C SER A 152 1.87 12.31 4.05
N PHE A 153 2.33 11.10 4.38
CA PHE A 153 1.86 10.38 5.56
C PHE A 153 2.14 11.17 6.83
N ARG A 154 1.12 11.47 7.59
CA ARG A 154 1.25 12.12 8.89
C ARG A 154 1.22 11.06 9.99
N MET A 155 2.32 10.95 10.69
CA MET A 155 2.40 10.11 11.89
C MET A 155 1.71 10.78 13.07
N GLY A 156 0.96 9.97 13.82
CA GLY A 156 0.44 10.34 15.13
C GLY A 156 1.41 9.90 16.24
N SER A 157 0.96 8.96 17.08
CA SER A 157 1.80 8.40 18.14
C SER A 157 2.76 7.32 17.61
N CYS A 158 3.90 7.14 18.30
CA CYS A 158 4.79 6.00 18.11
C CYS A 158 5.39 5.61 19.47
N SER A 159 5.17 4.37 19.91
CA SER A 159 5.65 3.87 21.18
C SER A 159 6.11 2.42 21.09
N TYR A 160 6.97 2.03 22.03
CA TYR A 160 7.45 0.67 22.20
C TYR A 160 7.49 0.31 23.69
N ASP A 161 6.76 -0.71 24.06
CA ASP A 161 6.81 -1.29 25.40
C ASP A 161 7.84 -2.43 25.40
N LYS A 162 8.90 -2.27 26.18
CA LYS A 162 10.02 -3.22 26.26
C LYS A 162 9.67 -4.49 27.02
N GLU A 163 8.69 -4.44 27.92
CA GLU A 163 8.30 -5.59 28.76
C GLU A 163 7.41 -6.54 27.98
N THR A 164 6.42 -6.00 27.29
CA THR A 164 5.45 -6.77 26.51
C THR A 164 5.85 -6.98 25.06
N GLY A 165 6.85 -6.22 24.56
CA GLY A 165 7.26 -6.24 23.15
C GLY A 165 6.27 -5.60 22.18
N ILE A 166 5.33 -4.81 22.71
CA ILE A 166 4.28 -4.18 21.90
C ILE A 166 4.82 -2.93 21.21
N ILE A 167 4.64 -2.85 19.88
CA ILE A 167 4.96 -1.67 19.08
C ILE A 167 3.63 -1.03 18.67
N ARG A 168 3.44 0.25 18.97
CA ARG A 168 2.27 1.02 18.53
C ARG A 168 2.70 2.23 17.74
N TYR A 169 1.98 2.50 16.66
CA TYR A 169 2.04 3.76 15.92
C TYR A 169 0.71 4.04 15.22
N SER A 170 0.52 5.25 14.77
CA SER A 170 -0.67 5.61 14.02
C SER A 170 -0.35 6.55 12.86
N PHE A 171 -1.21 6.54 11.84
CA PHE A 171 -1.26 7.55 10.82
C PHE A 171 -2.56 8.33 10.95
N THR A 172 -2.48 9.63 11.05
CA THR A 172 -3.63 10.55 11.06
C THR A 172 -3.92 11.12 9.67
N GLN A 173 -3.06 10.85 8.70
CA GLN A 173 -3.24 11.16 7.30
C GLN A 173 -2.56 10.07 6.46
N CYS A 174 -3.25 9.59 5.43
CA CYS A 174 -2.75 8.59 4.49
C CYS A 174 -2.97 9.08 3.05
N PRO A 175 -1.89 9.37 2.28
CA PRO A 175 -2.01 9.80 0.89
C PRO A 175 -2.78 8.82 0.00
N ASN A 176 -2.67 7.51 0.26
CA ASN A 176 -3.42 6.50 -0.50
C ASN A 176 -4.93 6.61 -0.27
N ALA A 177 -5.35 6.86 0.98
CA ALA A 177 -6.76 7.07 1.30
C ALA A 177 -7.28 8.40 0.73
N GLU A 178 -6.47 9.45 0.79
CA GLU A 178 -6.81 10.74 0.19
C GLU A 178 -6.93 10.65 -1.33
N PHE A 179 -6.00 9.96 -1.99
CA PHE A 179 -6.07 9.67 -3.42
C PHE A 179 -7.37 8.92 -3.78
N ALA A 180 -7.62 7.82 -3.11
CA ALA A 180 -8.81 6.99 -3.35
C ALA A 180 -10.10 7.81 -3.19
N ARG A 181 -10.18 8.65 -2.17
CA ARG A 181 -11.35 9.51 -1.91
C ARG A 181 -11.53 10.56 -3.00
N ARG A 182 -10.45 11.21 -3.49
CA ARG A 182 -10.53 12.19 -4.58
C ARG A 182 -10.99 11.57 -5.91
N HIS A 183 -10.63 10.31 -6.14
CA HIS A 183 -10.92 9.60 -7.38
C HIS A 183 -12.06 8.58 -7.29
N HIS A 184 -12.81 8.56 -6.16
CA HIS A 184 -13.93 7.64 -5.90
C HIS A 184 -13.53 6.17 -6.09
N MET A 185 -12.41 5.76 -5.48
CA MET A 185 -11.82 4.43 -5.57
C MET A 185 -11.56 3.80 -4.20
N GLU A 186 -12.34 4.18 -3.19
CA GLU A 186 -12.21 3.67 -1.83
C GLU A 186 -12.42 2.15 -1.76
N ASP A 187 -13.23 1.61 -2.66
CA ASP A 187 -13.49 0.18 -2.81
C ASP A 187 -12.23 -0.63 -3.20
N VAL A 188 -11.22 0.01 -3.80
CA VAL A 188 -9.95 -0.63 -4.16
C VAL A 188 -8.94 -0.63 -3.01
N LEU A 189 -9.10 0.25 -2.01
CA LEU A 189 -8.16 0.36 -0.91
C LEU A 189 -7.92 -0.95 -0.13
N PRO A 190 -8.92 -1.82 0.07
CA PRO A 190 -8.71 -3.08 0.78
C PRO A 190 -7.55 -3.90 0.23
N VAL A 191 -7.38 -3.94 -1.09
CA VAL A 191 -6.32 -4.72 -1.73
C VAL A 191 -4.91 -4.23 -1.36
N LEU A 192 -4.77 -2.97 -1.00
CA LEU A 192 -3.52 -2.36 -0.53
C LEU A 192 -3.41 -2.44 1.00
N CYS A 193 -4.44 -1.99 1.71
CA CYS A 193 -4.42 -1.88 3.17
C CYS A 193 -4.36 -3.24 3.86
N ASN A 194 -4.97 -4.27 3.28
CA ASN A 194 -4.96 -5.63 3.87
C ASN A 194 -3.59 -6.30 3.75
N CYS A 195 -2.73 -5.84 2.82
CA CYS A 195 -1.35 -6.34 2.71
C CYS A 195 -0.53 -6.14 3.99
N ASP A 196 -0.85 -5.15 4.82
CA ASP A 196 -0.18 -4.93 6.10
C ASP A 196 -0.34 -6.13 7.04
N HIS A 197 -1.53 -6.73 7.08
CA HIS A 197 -1.78 -7.94 7.90
C HIS A 197 -0.95 -9.12 7.39
N LEU A 198 -0.91 -9.35 6.08
CA LEU A 198 -0.12 -10.43 5.47
C LEU A 198 1.38 -10.22 5.71
N ALA A 199 1.86 -8.98 5.59
CA ALA A 199 3.27 -8.65 5.84
C ALA A 199 3.66 -8.92 7.30
N MET A 200 2.81 -8.60 8.26
CA MET A 200 3.07 -8.88 9.67
C MET A 200 3.03 -10.38 9.95
N GLN A 201 2.07 -11.12 9.42
CA GLN A 201 2.02 -12.57 9.55
C GLN A 201 3.28 -13.25 9.00
N ALA A 202 3.82 -12.78 7.89
CA ALA A 202 5.04 -13.33 7.30
C ALA A 202 6.28 -13.24 8.23
N ILE A 203 6.31 -12.31 9.18
CA ILE A 203 7.39 -12.13 10.16
C ILE A 203 6.99 -12.58 11.58
N HIS A 204 6.04 -13.49 11.69
CA HIS A 204 5.54 -14.02 12.96
C HIS A 204 4.97 -12.94 13.89
N ALA A 205 4.21 -12.02 13.32
CA ALA A 205 3.55 -10.96 14.05
C ALA A 205 2.04 -10.94 13.78
N SER A 206 1.29 -10.43 14.72
CA SER A 206 -0.11 -10.04 14.57
C SER A 206 -0.20 -8.52 14.50
N LEU A 207 -0.88 -8.03 13.48
CA LEU A 207 -1.30 -6.64 13.39
C LEU A 207 -2.70 -6.52 14.00
N ILE A 208 -2.81 -5.81 15.11
CA ILE A 208 -4.08 -5.39 15.71
C ILE A 208 -4.33 -3.98 15.20
N ARG A 209 -5.38 -3.83 14.39
CA ARG A 209 -5.80 -2.57 13.76
C ARG A 209 -7.32 -2.52 13.74
N GLU A 210 -7.90 -1.61 14.51
CA GLU A 210 -9.37 -1.47 14.66
C GLU A 210 -9.93 -0.44 13.69
N GLY A 211 -9.15 0.61 13.37
CA GLY A 211 -9.51 1.69 12.46
C GLY A 211 -8.50 1.94 11.34
N THR A 212 -8.94 2.62 10.30
CA THR A 212 -8.10 3.10 9.20
C THR A 212 -8.49 4.54 8.86
N CYS A 213 -7.61 5.29 8.18
CA CYS A 213 -7.94 6.64 7.66
C CYS A 213 -9.11 6.66 6.66
N VAL A 214 -9.66 5.49 6.31
CA VAL A 214 -10.87 5.37 5.49
C VAL A 214 -12.12 5.34 6.36
N THR A 215 -12.06 4.68 7.51
CA THR A 215 -13.21 4.37 8.37
C THR A 215 -13.20 5.12 9.70
N SER A 216 -12.09 5.77 10.03
CA SER A 216 -11.87 6.51 11.28
C SER A 216 -10.86 7.63 11.08
N ASP A 217 -10.58 8.37 12.14
CA ASP A 217 -9.64 9.50 12.13
C ASP A 217 -8.17 9.08 11.94
N CYS A 218 -7.87 7.79 12.11
CA CYS A 218 -6.50 7.30 11.96
C CYS A 218 -6.44 5.81 11.59
N CYS A 219 -5.31 5.42 11.00
CA CYS A 219 -4.88 4.03 10.98
C CYS A 219 -4.13 3.75 12.28
N ASP A 220 -4.69 2.96 13.15
CA ASP A 220 -4.09 2.54 14.40
C ASP A 220 -3.36 1.20 14.20
N TYR A 221 -2.06 1.21 14.48
CA TYR A 221 -1.23 0.02 14.36
C TYR A 221 -0.74 -0.42 15.73
N CYS A 222 -1.13 -1.61 16.16
CA CYS A 222 -0.54 -2.30 17.31
C CYS A 222 0.05 -3.63 16.82
N ILE A 223 1.38 -3.73 16.81
CA ILE A 223 2.11 -4.89 16.32
C ILE A 223 2.67 -5.65 17.53
N VAL A 224 2.35 -6.93 17.57
CA VAL A 224 2.82 -7.88 18.60
C VAL A 224 3.32 -9.16 17.93
N GLY A 225 4.17 -9.93 18.59
CA GLY A 225 4.44 -11.30 18.14
C GLY A 225 3.15 -12.11 18.10
N ASP A 226 3.02 -13.04 17.15
CA ASP A 226 1.81 -13.86 16.98
C ASP A 226 1.53 -14.79 18.17
N LYS A 227 2.54 -15.06 19.01
CA LYS A 227 2.43 -15.82 20.26
C LYS A 227 2.20 -14.94 21.51
N ASN A 228 2.13 -13.61 21.33
CA ASN A 228 1.82 -12.71 22.43
C ASN A 228 0.37 -12.93 22.89
N PRO A 229 0.09 -13.00 24.22
CA PRO A 229 -1.27 -13.18 24.72
C PRO A 229 -2.28 -12.18 24.15
N MET A 230 -1.86 -10.95 23.91
CA MET A 230 -2.71 -9.92 23.32
C MET A 230 -3.20 -10.29 21.91
N ALA A 231 -2.38 -10.99 21.11
CA ALA A 231 -2.81 -11.45 19.78
C ALA A 231 -4.02 -12.40 19.88
N ALA A 232 -4.07 -13.24 20.92
CA ALA A 232 -5.16 -14.19 21.12
C ALA A 232 -6.49 -13.54 21.54
N GLU A 233 -6.45 -12.29 22.04
CA GLU A 233 -7.66 -11.54 22.44
C GLU A 233 -8.43 -10.98 21.25
N TYR A 234 -7.84 -10.94 20.07
CA TYR A 234 -8.43 -10.36 18.87
C TYR A 234 -8.70 -11.42 17.79
N GLU A 235 -9.69 -11.16 16.98
CA GLU A 235 -9.95 -11.86 15.72
C GLU A 235 -9.94 -10.87 14.57
N LEU A 236 -9.54 -11.36 13.39
CA LEU A 236 -9.52 -10.56 12.16
C LEU A 236 -10.85 -10.77 11.44
N VAL A 237 -11.56 -9.69 11.17
CA VAL A 237 -12.84 -9.70 10.46
C VAL A 237 -12.78 -8.81 9.23
N THR A 238 -13.50 -9.18 8.18
CA THR A 238 -13.69 -8.33 7.01
C THR A 238 -14.88 -7.41 7.24
N ALA A 239 -14.68 -6.10 7.16
CA ALA A 239 -15.73 -5.11 7.20
C ALA A 239 -16.51 -5.08 5.88
N GLU A 240 -17.68 -4.43 5.86
CA GLU A 240 -18.54 -4.32 4.66
C GLU A 240 -17.83 -3.71 3.45
N ASN A 241 -16.88 -2.81 3.68
CA ASN A 241 -16.04 -2.19 2.65
C ASN A 241 -14.82 -3.03 2.25
N GLY A 242 -14.71 -4.29 2.68
CA GLY A 242 -13.62 -5.21 2.34
C GLY A 242 -12.34 -5.03 3.18
N LEU A 243 -12.26 -4.00 4.03
CA LEU A 243 -11.08 -3.80 4.89
C LEU A 243 -11.04 -4.84 6.01
N LEU A 244 -9.86 -5.41 6.23
CA LEU A 244 -9.60 -6.23 7.42
C LEU A 244 -9.41 -5.33 8.64
N ARG A 245 -10.12 -5.66 9.71
CA ARG A 245 -9.97 -5.01 11.02
C ARG A 245 -9.89 -6.04 12.13
N SER A 246 -9.19 -5.69 13.19
CA SER A 246 -9.15 -6.49 14.40
C SER A 246 -10.34 -6.15 15.29
N VAL A 247 -11.00 -7.17 15.81
CA VAL A 247 -12.11 -7.03 16.77
C VAL A 247 -11.78 -7.84 18.01
N ARG A 248 -11.98 -7.27 19.19
CA ARG A 248 -11.75 -7.98 20.43
C ARG A 248 -12.80 -9.08 20.60
N LYS A 249 -12.35 -10.30 20.88
CA LYS A 249 -13.24 -11.45 21.08
C LYS A 249 -14.18 -11.20 22.27
N GLY A 250 -15.44 -11.48 22.08
CA GLY A 250 -16.48 -11.29 23.11
C GLY A 250 -17.02 -9.87 23.24
N SER A 251 -16.65 -8.94 22.35
CA SER A 251 -17.17 -7.56 22.33
C SER A 251 -18.35 -7.38 21.35
N ARG A 252 -19.10 -8.45 21.07
CA ARG A 252 -20.33 -8.40 20.26
C ARG A 252 -21.53 -8.05 21.11
#